data_d49a489fd2b9233d04995d07da407d36
#
_entry.id   d49a489fd2b9233d04995d07da407d36
#
_cell.length_a   1.000
_cell.length_b   1.000
_cell.length_c   1.000
_cell.angle_alpha   90.00
_cell.angle_beta   90.00
_cell.angle_gamma   90.00
#
_symmetry.space_group_name_H-M   'P 1'
#
loop_
_entity.id
_entity.type
_entity.pdbx_description
1 polymer ?
#
loop_
_entity_poly.entity_id
_entity_poly.type
_entity_poly.pdbx_seq_one_letter_code
_entity_poly.pdbx_strand_id
1 'polypeptide(L)'
;MINRYSRKVMTDIWSDQKKYEIWYEIERYACEAQANLGVIPKEIIDTLDQNKHIIFDAKRINEIEKETKHDVIAFLTFLSEIIGDDARFIHQGMTSSDILDTCFSIQLFRSSELLIED
;
A
#
# COMPACT_ATOMS: atom_id res chain seq x y z
N MET A 1 29.11 -7.39 1.43
CA MET A 1 27.94 -8.20 1.17
C MET A 1 27.88 -8.62 -0.28
N ILE A 2 27.56 -9.83 -0.50
CA ILE A 2 27.44 -10.33 -1.84
C ILE A 2 26.12 -10.04 -2.40
N ASN A 3 26.19 -9.64 -3.60
CA ASN A 3 25.11 -8.93 -4.14
C ASN A 3 24.09 -9.68 -4.91
N ARG A 4 24.18 -10.94 -5.06
CA ARG A 4 23.35 -11.52 -6.05
C ARG A 4 21.96 -11.79 -5.58
N TYR A 5 21.73 -12.87 -4.93
CA TYR A 5 20.35 -13.19 -4.59
C TYR A 5 19.88 -12.56 -3.28
N SER A 6 20.73 -12.51 -2.26
CA SER A 6 20.27 -11.92 -1.01
C SER A 6 19.97 -10.44 -1.16
N ARG A 7 20.69 -9.75 -2.04
CA ARG A 7 20.38 -8.37 -2.34
C ARG A 7 19.12 -8.21 -3.17
N LYS A 8 18.85 -9.13 -4.06
CA LYS A 8 17.62 -9.04 -4.84
C LYS A 8 16.40 -9.16 -3.93
N VAL A 9 16.41 -10.12 -3.01
CA VAL A 9 15.30 -10.27 -2.06
C VAL A 9 15.16 -9.03 -1.18
N MET A 10 16.27 -8.49 -0.70
CA MET A 10 16.25 -7.26 0.08
C MET A 10 15.77 -6.07 -0.74
N THR A 11 16.22 -5.94 -1.97
CA THR A 11 15.81 -4.87 -2.87
C THR A 11 14.32 -4.97 -3.18
N ASP A 12 13.80 -6.17 -3.36
CA ASP A 12 12.37 -6.36 -3.63
C ASP A 12 11.50 -5.84 -2.47
N ILE A 13 11.94 -6.03 -1.22
CA ILE A 13 11.21 -5.49 -0.06
C ILE A 13 11.09 -3.97 -0.16
N TRP A 14 12.10 -3.30 -0.67
CA TRP A 14 12.16 -1.84 -0.76
C TRP A 14 11.76 -1.30 -2.13
N SER A 15 11.30 -2.16 -3.04
CA SER A 15 10.85 -1.71 -4.36
C SER A 15 9.57 -0.91 -4.26
N ASP A 16 9.30 -0.09 -5.29
CA ASP A 16 8.07 0.70 -5.35
C ASP A 16 6.83 -0.19 -5.38
N GLN A 17 6.88 -1.30 -6.12
CA GLN A 17 5.76 -2.24 -6.16
C GLN A 17 5.43 -2.79 -4.77
N LYS A 18 6.45 -3.22 -4.01
CA LYS A 18 6.25 -3.73 -2.66
C LYS A 18 5.78 -2.65 -1.70
N LYS A 19 6.30 -1.44 -1.85
CA LYS A 19 5.86 -0.30 -1.06
C LYS A 19 4.36 -0.07 -1.24
N TYR A 20 3.89 -0.03 -2.49
CA TYR A 20 2.48 0.20 -2.76
C TYR A 20 1.62 -0.99 -2.36
N GLU A 21 2.12 -2.22 -2.48
CA GLU A 21 1.41 -3.40 -1.97
C GLU A 21 1.19 -3.29 -0.46
N ILE A 22 2.19 -2.85 0.28
CA ILE A 22 2.08 -2.65 1.73
C ILE A 22 1.09 -1.53 2.05
N TRP A 23 1.15 -0.43 1.31
CA TRP A 23 0.18 0.66 1.49
C TRP A 23 -1.25 0.15 1.28
N TYR A 24 -1.45 -0.68 0.27
CA TYR A 24 -2.75 -1.29 -0.01
C TYR A 24 -3.20 -2.19 1.15
N GLU A 25 -2.32 -3.02 1.68
CA GLU A 25 -2.63 -3.88 2.82
C GLU A 25 -3.05 -3.06 4.04
N ILE A 26 -2.33 -1.98 4.33
CA ILE A 26 -2.63 -1.11 5.46
C ILE A 26 -4.03 -0.50 5.30
N GLU A 27 -4.34 0.01 4.12
CA GLU A 27 -5.65 0.59 3.84
C GLU A 27 -6.75 -0.47 3.95
N ARG A 28 -6.48 -1.68 3.48
CA ARG A 28 -7.46 -2.77 3.57
C ARG A 28 -7.73 -3.16 5.01
N TYR A 29 -6.71 -3.27 5.85
CA TYR A 29 -6.91 -3.57 7.26
C TYR A 29 -7.66 -2.45 7.99
N ALA A 30 -7.37 -1.21 7.67
CA ALA A 30 -8.08 -0.07 8.23
C ALA A 30 -9.56 -0.10 7.81
N CYS A 31 -9.84 -0.41 6.55
CA CYS A 31 -11.20 -0.56 6.05
C CYS A 31 -11.92 -1.71 6.76
N GLU A 32 -11.25 -2.83 6.97
CA GLU A 32 -11.84 -3.97 7.67
C GLU A 32 -12.27 -3.59 9.08
N ALA A 33 -11.42 -2.88 9.82
CA ALA A 33 -11.75 -2.42 11.15
C ALA A 33 -12.95 -1.49 11.13
N GLN A 34 -13.01 -0.56 10.18
CA GLN A 34 -14.12 0.37 10.05
C GLN A 34 -15.42 -0.32 9.62
N ALA A 35 -15.32 -1.33 8.76
CA ALA A 35 -16.48 -2.11 8.35
C ALA A 35 -17.05 -2.90 9.54
N ASN A 36 -16.17 -3.45 10.38
CA ASN A 36 -16.60 -4.18 11.57
C ASN A 36 -17.29 -3.26 12.59
N LEU A 37 -16.92 -1.98 12.60
CA LEU A 37 -17.56 -0.97 13.44
C LEU A 37 -18.82 -0.37 12.79
N GLY A 38 -19.15 -0.76 11.57
CA GLY A 38 -20.31 -0.25 10.85
C GLY A 38 -20.13 1.15 10.26
N VAL A 39 -18.90 1.65 10.21
CA VAL A 39 -18.60 2.99 9.68
C VAL A 39 -18.65 3.02 8.16
N ILE A 40 -18.22 1.93 7.52
CA ILE A 40 -18.25 1.79 6.06
C ILE A 40 -18.95 0.47 5.69
N PRO A 41 -19.45 0.35 4.44
CA PRO A 41 -20.09 -0.88 4.01
C PRO A 41 -19.11 -2.06 3.97
N LYS A 42 -19.59 -3.24 4.36
CA LYS A 42 -18.76 -4.45 4.35
C LYS A 42 -18.38 -4.90 2.94
N GLU A 43 -19.18 -4.53 1.95
CA GLU A 43 -18.92 -4.84 0.54
C GLU A 43 -17.59 -4.25 0.05
N ILE A 44 -17.10 -3.21 0.69
CA ILE A 44 -15.83 -2.60 0.33
C ILE A 44 -14.68 -3.59 0.50
N ILE A 45 -14.75 -4.45 1.52
CA ILE A 45 -13.72 -5.46 1.76
C ILE A 45 -13.67 -6.44 0.59
N ASP A 46 -14.82 -6.85 0.08
CA ASP A 46 -14.88 -7.74 -1.08
C ASP A 46 -14.25 -7.08 -2.31
N THR A 47 -14.55 -5.81 -2.53
CA THR A 47 -13.95 -5.05 -3.62
C THR A 47 -12.43 -4.99 -3.49
N LEU A 48 -11.92 -4.72 -2.30
CA LEU A 48 -10.50 -4.66 -2.06
C LEU A 48 -9.82 -6.03 -2.25
N ASP A 49 -10.48 -7.11 -1.82
CA ASP A 49 -9.94 -8.45 -1.99
C ASP A 49 -9.93 -8.88 -3.46
N GLN A 50 -10.92 -8.47 -4.25
CA GLN A 50 -10.95 -8.73 -5.68
C GLN A 50 -9.80 -8.02 -6.41
N ASN A 51 -9.31 -6.92 -5.88
CA ASN A 51 -8.26 -6.12 -6.49
C ASN A 51 -6.90 -6.28 -5.81
N LYS A 52 -6.72 -7.29 -4.97
CA LYS A 52 -5.49 -7.47 -4.18
C LYS A 52 -4.23 -7.75 -5.00
N HIS A 53 -4.39 -8.12 -6.26
CA HIS A 53 -3.27 -8.42 -7.15
C HIS A 53 -2.98 -7.28 -8.13
N ILE A 54 -3.34 -6.05 -7.76
CA ILE A 54 -3.06 -4.88 -8.59
C ILE A 54 -1.56 -4.78 -8.86
N ILE A 55 -1.23 -4.57 -10.12
CA ILE A 55 0.12 -4.18 -10.49
C ILE A 55 0.17 -2.65 -10.42
N PHE A 56 0.96 -2.12 -9.49
CA PHE A 56 1.05 -0.69 -9.29
C PHE A 56 1.98 -0.08 -10.33
N ASP A 57 1.44 0.79 -11.16
CA ASP A 57 2.20 1.51 -12.17
C ASP A 57 2.84 2.73 -11.53
N ALA A 58 4.09 2.59 -11.11
CA ALA A 58 4.82 3.67 -10.47
C ALA A 58 4.92 4.90 -11.37
N LYS A 59 5.02 4.69 -12.68
CA LYS A 59 5.08 5.79 -13.63
C LYS A 59 3.78 6.58 -13.62
N ARG A 60 2.64 5.89 -13.62
CA ARG A 60 1.33 6.55 -13.57
C ARG A 60 1.14 7.27 -12.24
N ILE A 61 1.53 6.65 -11.14
CA ILE A 61 1.43 7.26 -9.81
C ILE A 61 2.30 8.51 -9.75
N ASN A 62 3.50 8.47 -10.30
CA ASN A 62 4.39 9.63 -10.35
C ASN A 62 3.80 10.76 -11.20
N GLU A 63 3.13 10.43 -12.31
CA GLU A 63 2.44 11.44 -13.12
C GLU A 63 1.35 12.13 -12.32
N ILE A 64 0.56 11.37 -11.58
CA ILE A 64 -0.50 11.91 -10.73
C ILE A 64 0.10 12.77 -9.63
N GLU A 65 1.21 12.34 -9.04
CA GLU A 65 1.88 13.07 -7.97
C GLU A 65 2.35 14.46 -8.41
N LYS A 66 2.74 14.60 -9.67
CA LYS A 66 3.12 15.92 -10.20
C LYS A 66 1.98 16.91 -10.11
N GLU A 67 0.74 16.44 -10.21
CA GLU A 67 -0.44 17.30 -10.10
C GLU A 67 -0.89 17.46 -8.65
N THR A 68 -0.91 16.39 -7.89
CA THR A 68 -1.39 16.42 -6.51
C THR A 68 -0.36 16.94 -5.53
N LYS A 69 0.93 16.81 -5.88
CA LYS A 69 2.07 17.18 -5.02
C LYS A 69 2.06 16.46 -3.68
N HIS A 70 1.51 15.25 -3.66
CA HIS A 70 1.39 14.46 -2.44
C HIS A 70 1.38 12.98 -2.80
N ASP A 71 2.30 12.22 -2.22
CA ASP A 71 2.54 10.82 -2.57
C ASP A 71 1.38 9.89 -2.22
N VAL A 72 0.85 9.98 -1.01
CA VAL A 72 -0.26 9.11 -0.61
C VAL A 72 -1.53 9.47 -1.38
N ILE A 73 -1.78 10.75 -1.61
CA ILE A 73 -2.93 11.18 -2.41
C ILE A 73 -2.80 10.68 -3.85
N ALA A 74 -1.60 10.69 -4.42
CA ALA A 74 -1.37 10.15 -5.75
C ALA A 74 -1.68 8.65 -5.79
N PHE A 75 -1.25 7.91 -4.79
CA PHE A 75 -1.54 6.48 -4.66
C PHE A 75 -3.06 6.25 -4.58
N LEU A 76 -3.77 7.00 -3.76
CA LEU A 76 -5.21 6.86 -3.60
C LEU A 76 -5.95 7.23 -4.90
N THR A 77 -5.48 8.24 -5.61
CA THR A 77 -6.04 8.62 -6.90
C THR A 77 -5.85 7.51 -7.93
N PHE A 78 -4.67 6.87 -7.93
CA PHE A 78 -4.42 5.71 -8.77
C PHE A 78 -5.39 4.58 -8.45
N LEU A 79 -5.62 4.29 -7.17
CA LEU A 79 -6.59 3.28 -6.76
C LEU A 79 -7.99 3.61 -7.25
N SER A 80 -8.38 4.88 -7.23
CA SER A 80 -9.72 5.27 -7.70
C SER A 80 -9.88 5.05 -9.20
N GLU A 81 -8.80 5.12 -9.98
CA GLU A 81 -8.85 4.80 -11.41
C GLU A 81 -9.13 3.33 -11.66
N ILE A 82 -8.73 2.46 -10.73
CA ILE A 82 -8.90 1.01 -10.86
C ILE A 82 -10.20 0.54 -10.21
N ILE A 83 -10.46 0.97 -8.99
CA ILE A 83 -11.57 0.50 -8.15
C ILE A 83 -12.86 1.26 -8.44
N GLY A 84 -12.73 2.53 -8.83
CA GLY A 84 -13.88 3.38 -9.09
C GLY A 84 -14.40 4.06 -7.82
N ASP A 85 -15.71 4.29 -7.75
CA ASP A 85 -16.32 5.09 -6.69
C ASP A 85 -16.12 4.52 -5.29
N ASP A 86 -15.94 3.21 -5.17
CA ASP A 86 -15.73 2.58 -3.86
C ASP A 86 -14.44 3.03 -3.21
N ALA A 87 -13.50 3.57 -3.97
CA ALA A 87 -12.25 4.10 -3.42
C ALA A 87 -12.48 5.23 -2.42
N ARG A 88 -13.64 5.87 -2.45
CA ARG A 88 -13.96 6.95 -1.51
C ARG A 88 -13.97 6.50 -0.04
N PHE A 89 -14.13 5.21 0.20
CA PHE A 89 -14.14 4.66 1.56
C PHE A 89 -12.75 4.34 2.08
N ILE A 90 -11.74 4.37 1.22
CA ILE A 90 -10.37 4.08 1.59
C ILE A 90 -9.76 5.31 2.24
N HIS A 91 -8.93 5.11 3.26
CA HIS A 91 -8.16 6.18 3.93
C HIS A 91 -9.02 7.12 4.79
N GLN A 92 -10.23 6.75 5.10
CA GLN A 92 -11.06 7.58 5.97
C GLN A 92 -10.51 7.59 7.41
N GLY A 93 -10.35 8.79 7.96
CA GLY A 93 -9.86 8.93 9.33
C GLY A 93 -8.37 8.67 9.52
N MET A 94 -7.61 8.53 8.43
CA MET A 94 -6.17 8.28 8.47
C MET A 94 -5.40 9.47 7.94
N THR A 95 -4.14 9.57 8.33
CA THR A 95 -3.21 10.56 7.79
C THR A 95 -2.14 9.85 6.96
N SER A 96 -1.42 10.64 6.15
CA SER A 96 -0.30 10.10 5.37
C SER A 96 0.75 9.45 6.27
N SER A 97 0.99 10.00 7.45
CA SER A 97 1.95 9.44 8.40
C SER A 97 1.56 8.03 8.85
N ASP A 98 0.26 7.75 8.99
CA ASP A 98 -0.21 6.41 9.37
C ASP A 98 0.24 5.38 8.34
N ILE A 99 0.19 5.72 7.06
CA ILE A 99 0.63 4.83 5.98
C ILE A 99 2.15 4.75 5.92
N LEU A 100 2.81 5.90 5.91
CA LEU A 100 4.27 5.96 5.70
C LEU A 100 5.03 5.29 6.84
N ASP A 101 4.67 5.59 8.08
CA ASP A 101 5.37 5.05 9.25
C ASP A 101 5.12 3.56 9.40
N THR A 102 3.88 3.12 9.20
CA THR A 102 3.54 1.70 9.28
C THR A 102 4.21 0.91 8.18
N CYS A 103 4.24 1.44 6.96
CA CYS A 103 4.93 0.81 5.84
C CYS A 103 6.42 0.65 6.14
N PHE A 104 7.06 1.71 6.62
CA PHE A 104 8.48 1.68 6.96
C PHE A 104 8.75 0.63 8.04
N SER A 105 7.91 0.56 9.06
CA SER A 105 8.05 -0.44 10.13
C SER A 105 7.93 -1.86 9.59
N ILE A 106 7.00 -2.12 8.67
CA ILE A 106 6.84 -3.43 8.05
C ILE A 106 8.06 -3.78 7.21
N GLN A 107 8.57 -2.82 6.44
CA GLN A 107 9.76 -3.03 5.63
C GLN A 107 10.97 -3.35 6.49
N LEU A 108 11.14 -2.65 7.61
CA LEU A 108 12.22 -2.94 8.55
C LEU A 108 12.07 -4.33 9.14
N PHE A 109 10.87 -4.72 9.51
CA PHE A 109 10.62 -6.05 10.07
C PHE A 109 10.97 -7.14 9.07
N ARG A 110 10.50 -7.02 7.83
CA ARG A 110 10.79 -8.00 6.77
C ARG A 110 12.28 -8.06 6.44
N SER A 111 12.95 -6.92 6.42
CA SER A 111 14.39 -6.87 6.21
C SER A 111 15.16 -7.56 7.34
N SER A 112 14.72 -7.35 8.58
CA SER A 112 15.32 -7.98 9.74
C SER A 112 15.17 -9.50 9.71
N GLU A 113 14.01 -9.99 9.27
CA GLU A 113 13.79 -11.43 9.11
C GLU A 113 14.78 -12.04 8.13
N LEU A 114 15.02 -11.37 6.99
CA LEU A 114 15.99 -11.85 6.03
C LEU A 114 17.39 -11.90 6.58
N LEU A 115 17.79 -10.90 7.36
CA LEU A 115 19.11 -10.87 7.99
C LEU A 115 19.30 -12.00 9.00
N ILE A 116 18.23 -12.37 9.68
CA ILE A 116 18.30 -13.46 10.67
C ILE A 116 18.40 -14.81 9.95
N GLU A 117 17.74 -14.98 8.81
CA GLU A 117 17.82 -16.23 8.04
C GLU A 117 19.19 -16.47 7.46
N ASP A 118 19.94 -15.42 7.17
CA ASP A 118 21.29 -15.53 6.65
C ASP A 118 22.28 -15.93 7.74
#